data_913f0a443b226130294839e7de67f76b
#
_entry.id   913f0a443b226130294839e7de67f76b
#
_cell.length_a   1.000
_cell.length_b   1.000
_cell.length_c   1.000
_cell.angle_alpha   90.00
_cell.angle_beta   90.00
_cell.angle_gamma   90.00
#
_symmetry.space_group_name_H-M   'P 1'
#
loop_
_entity.id
_entity.type
_entity.pdbx_description
1 polymer ?
#
loop_
_entity_poly.entity_id
_entity_poly.type
_entity_poly.pdbx_seq_one_letter_code
_entity_poly.pdbx_strand_id
1 'polypeptide(L)'
;FVGYGVTARGIVYDDYAGVDVKGKIVIALRRLPRWNDKAKPFDGPNKDELAALEMKQYRAQAAKAAAVILVNDATETKDDLVPFATMAKGIITVSLPFVQMKRATLETILQ
;
A
#
# COMPACT_ATOMS: atom_id res chain seq x y z
N PHE A 1 0.20 -4.36 -10.47
CA PHE A 1 -0.32 -4.69 -9.15
C PHE A 1 0.83 -5.19 -8.27
N VAL A 2 0.98 -4.62 -7.09
CA VAL A 2 2.07 -4.94 -6.17
C VAL A 2 1.55 -5.42 -4.80
N GLY A 3 0.45 -6.12 -4.78
CA GLY A 3 -0.12 -6.60 -3.52
C GLY A 3 -0.38 -5.45 -2.55
N TYR A 4 0.20 -5.52 -1.37
CA TYR A 4 0.03 -4.47 -0.35
C TYR A 4 1.09 -3.37 -0.43
N GLY A 5 2.04 -3.48 -1.35
CA GLY A 5 3.11 -2.48 -1.51
C GLY A 5 4.02 -2.39 -0.30
N VAL A 6 4.34 -3.50 0.32
CA VAL A 6 5.09 -3.58 1.57
C VAL A 6 6.44 -4.24 1.35
N THR A 7 7.47 -3.68 1.98
CA THR A 7 8.78 -4.29 2.14
C THR A 7 9.09 -4.35 3.62
N ALA A 8 9.30 -5.53 4.16
CA ALA A 8 9.57 -5.73 5.57
C ALA A 8 10.79 -6.64 5.73
N ARG A 9 11.94 -6.04 6.01
CA ARG A 9 13.22 -6.75 6.07
C ARG A 9 13.29 -7.78 7.20
N GLY A 10 12.69 -7.46 8.34
CA GLY A 10 12.73 -8.35 9.51
C GLY A 10 11.99 -9.67 9.34
N ILE A 11 11.11 -9.76 8.36
CA ILE A 11 10.33 -10.97 8.07
C ILE A 11 10.54 -11.48 6.63
N VAL A 12 11.49 -10.91 5.92
CA VAL A 12 11.83 -11.28 4.53
C VAL A 12 10.59 -11.25 3.62
N TYR A 13 9.86 -10.14 3.65
CA TYR A 13 8.68 -9.94 2.82
C TYR A 13 8.88 -8.70 1.94
N ASP A 14 8.68 -8.85 0.63
CA ASP A 14 8.85 -7.75 -0.30
C ASP A 14 7.92 -7.91 -1.51
N ASP A 15 6.88 -7.09 -1.55
CA ASP A 15 5.92 -7.06 -2.66
C ASP A 15 6.55 -6.56 -3.97
N TYR A 16 7.68 -5.88 -3.89
CA TYR A 16 8.38 -5.36 -5.07
C TYR A 16 9.45 -6.32 -5.60
N ALA A 17 9.73 -7.41 -4.90
CA ALA A 17 10.76 -8.36 -5.32
C ALA A 17 10.41 -8.99 -6.68
N GLY A 18 11.33 -8.89 -7.62
CA GLY A 18 11.17 -9.46 -8.96
C GLY A 18 10.17 -8.72 -9.86
N VAL A 19 9.68 -7.56 -9.45
CA VAL A 19 8.73 -6.76 -10.23
C VAL A 19 9.39 -5.45 -10.64
N ASP A 20 9.44 -5.17 -11.93
CA ASP A 20 9.91 -3.89 -12.45
C ASP A 20 8.74 -2.92 -12.54
N VAL A 21 8.72 -1.93 -11.64
CA VAL A 21 7.67 -0.90 -11.61
C VAL A 21 8.19 0.48 -12.06
N LYS A 22 9.43 0.55 -12.53
CA LYS A 22 10.02 1.83 -12.95
C LYS A 22 9.18 2.50 -14.03
N GLY A 23 8.74 3.73 -13.77
CA GLY A 23 7.92 4.51 -14.68
C GLY A 23 6.47 4.02 -14.81
N LYS A 24 6.05 3.06 -13.99
CA LYS A 24 4.71 2.48 -14.05
C LYS A 24 3.83 2.99 -12.91
N ILE A 25 2.51 2.96 -13.14
CA ILE A 25 1.53 3.21 -12.09
C ILE A 25 1.33 1.89 -11.35
N VAL A 26 1.54 1.89 -10.04
CA VAL A 26 1.33 0.70 -9.22
C VAL A 26 -0.02 0.76 -8.51
N ILE A 27 -0.67 -0.38 -8.41
CA ILE A 27 -1.89 -0.54 -7.63
C ILE A 27 -1.52 -1.31 -6.38
N ALA A 28 -1.75 -0.72 -5.21
CA ALA A 28 -1.44 -1.32 -3.92
C ALA A 28 -2.69 -1.39 -3.05
N LEU A 29 -2.80 -2.47 -2.30
CA LEU A 29 -3.87 -2.66 -1.34
C LEU A 29 -3.54 -1.93 -0.03
N ARG A 30 -4.56 -1.36 0.59
CA ARG A 30 -4.46 -0.75 1.91
C ARG A 30 -4.18 -1.81 2.97
N ARG A 31 -3.54 -1.41 4.06
CA ARG A 31 -3.21 -2.26 5.21
C ARG A 31 -2.13 -3.29 4.91
N LEU A 32 -2.22 -4.47 5.49
CA LEU A 32 -1.28 -5.57 5.34
C LEU A 32 -2.04 -6.88 5.10
N PRO A 33 -1.37 -7.91 4.56
CA PRO A 33 -1.99 -9.23 4.46
C PRO A 33 -2.47 -9.70 5.84
N ARG A 34 -3.64 -10.34 5.87
CA ARG A 34 -4.24 -10.88 7.10
C ARG A 34 -4.42 -9.84 8.20
N TRP A 35 -4.85 -8.63 7.82
CA TRP A 35 -4.94 -7.51 8.76
C TRP A 35 -5.75 -7.84 10.02
N ASN A 36 -6.85 -8.56 9.90
CA ASN A 36 -7.74 -8.90 11.00
C ASN A 36 -7.30 -10.15 11.77
N ASP A 37 -6.28 -10.85 11.29
CA ASP A 37 -5.79 -12.05 11.94
C ASP A 37 -4.54 -11.73 12.77
N LYS A 38 -4.39 -12.42 13.89
CA LYS A 38 -3.17 -12.35 14.71
C LYS A 38 -2.13 -13.33 14.21
N ALA A 39 -2.09 -13.55 12.90
CA ALA A 39 -1.18 -14.51 12.29
C ALA A 39 0.14 -13.84 11.89
N LYS A 40 1.23 -14.51 12.21
CA LYS A 40 2.56 -14.11 11.73
C LYS A 40 2.61 -14.20 10.20
N PRO A 41 3.45 -13.42 9.54
CA PRO A 41 4.52 -12.59 10.13
C PRO A 41 4.12 -11.14 10.45
N PHE A 42 2.88 -10.72 10.16
CA PHE A 42 2.48 -9.32 10.27
C PHE A 42 1.86 -8.93 11.61
N ASP A 43 1.73 -9.87 12.53
CA ASP A 43 1.21 -9.59 13.88
C ASP A 43 2.36 -9.25 14.82
N GLY A 44 2.91 -8.05 14.66
CA GLY A 44 4.04 -7.59 15.44
C GLY A 44 3.94 -6.11 15.79
N PRO A 45 4.92 -5.57 16.56
CA PRO A 45 4.89 -4.18 17.02
C PRO A 45 4.97 -3.16 15.88
N ASN A 46 5.49 -3.54 14.73
CA ASN A 46 5.63 -2.65 13.57
C ASN A 46 4.45 -2.72 12.60
N LYS A 47 3.35 -3.36 12.98
CA LYS A 47 2.20 -3.58 12.10
C LYS A 47 1.66 -2.27 11.53
N ASP A 48 1.40 -1.28 12.39
CA ASP A 48 0.83 -0.01 11.95
C ASP A 48 1.81 0.78 11.08
N GLU A 49 3.09 0.75 11.41
CA GLU A 49 4.13 1.40 10.62
C GLU A 49 4.22 0.81 9.21
N LEU A 50 4.22 -0.52 9.10
CA LEU A 50 4.27 -1.19 7.80
C LEU A 50 3.02 -0.90 6.96
N ALA A 51 1.87 -0.70 7.59
CA ALA A 51 0.61 -0.40 6.93
C ALA A 51 0.41 1.08 6.61
N ALA A 52 1.27 1.97 7.13
CA ALA A 52 1.12 3.41 6.96
C ALA A 52 1.12 3.80 5.49
N LEU A 53 0.20 4.69 5.10
CA LEU A 53 0.04 5.10 3.70
C LEU A 53 1.28 5.80 3.17
N GLU A 54 1.89 6.66 3.98
CA GLU A 54 3.14 7.35 3.62
C GLU A 54 4.29 6.37 3.38
N MET A 55 4.34 5.26 4.10
CA MET A 55 5.35 4.23 3.86
C MET A 55 5.11 3.50 2.54
N LYS A 56 3.86 3.24 2.18
CA LYS A 56 3.52 2.65 0.88
C LYS A 56 3.93 3.58 -0.26
N GLN A 57 3.66 4.86 -0.12
CA GLN A 57 4.07 5.88 -1.08
C GLN A 57 5.59 5.97 -1.20
N TYR A 58 6.29 5.99 -0.08
CA TYR A 58 7.75 6.03 -0.03
C TYR A 58 8.37 4.81 -0.75
N ARG A 59 7.87 3.61 -0.49
CA ARG A 59 8.40 2.40 -1.10
C ARG A 59 8.18 2.38 -2.62
N ALA A 60 7.04 2.85 -3.08
CA ALA A 60 6.78 2.98 -4.51
C ALA A 60 7.75 3.98 -5.15
N GLN A 61 8.01 5.10 -4.47
CA GLN A 61 8.99 6.07 -4.96
C GLN A 61 10.41 5.49 -4.98
N ALA A 62 10.80 4.73 -3.95
CA ALA A 62 12.09 4.06 -3.91
C ALA A 62 12.25 3.05 -5.03
N ALA A 63 11.16 2.40 -5.45
CA ALA A 63 11.13 1.48 -6.58
C ALA A 63 11.01 2.20 -7.94
N LYS A 64 10.98 3.54 -7.93
CA LYS A 64 10.90 4.41 -9.11
C LYS A 64 9.60 4.29 -9.89
N ALA A 65 8.50 3.94 -9.23
CA ALA A 65 7.17 3.98 -9.83
C ALA A 65 6.78 5.42 -10.22
N ALA A 66 5.87 5.56 -11.16
CA ALA A 66 5.39 6.87 -11.60
C ALA A 66 4.26 7.41 -10.70
N ALA A 67 3.44 6.52 -10.15
CA ALA A 67 2.32 6.88 -9.28
C ALA A 67 1.81 5.65 -8.54
N VAL A 68 1.00 5.87 -7.51
CA VAL A 68 0.33 4.80 -6.76
C VAL A 68 -1.18 5.02 -6.77
N ILE A 69 -1.92 3.96 -7.02
CA ILE A 69 -3.36 3.89 -6.78
C ILE A 69 -3.58 2.99 -5.57
N LEU A 70 -4.10 3.55 -4.47
CA LEU A 70 -4.40 2.81 -3.26
C LEU A 70 -5.85 2.30 -3.32
N VAL A 71 -6.04 1.03 -3.05
CA VAL A 71 -7.36 0.38 -3.07
C VAL A 71 -7.57 -0.34 -1.74
N ASN A 72 -8.79 -0.31 -1.21
CA ASN A 72 -9.13 -1.07 -0.03
C ASN A 72 -9.02 -2.57 -0.29
N ASP A 73 -8.48 -3.31 0.67
CA ASP A 73 -8.51 -4.76 0.60
C ASP A 73 -9.86 -5.31 1.09
N ALA A 74 -10.01 -6.63 1.07
CA ALA A 74 -11.27 -7.29 1.44
C ALA A 74 -11.64 -7.14 2.93
N THR A 75 -10.70 -6.71 3.78
CA THR A 75 -10.99 -6.48 5.20
C THR A 75 -11.75 -5.18 5.45
N GLU A 76 -11.76 -4.26 4.48
CA GLU A 76 -12.53 -3.02 4.55
C GLU A 76 -13.94 -3.26 3.99
N THR A 77 -14.90 -3.46 4.89
CA THR A 77 -16.27 -3.81 4.49
C THR A 77 -17.01 -2.65 3.82
N LYS A 78 -16.72 -1.42 4.22
CA LYS A 78 -17.41 -0.23 3.69
C LYS A 78 -16.84 0.32 2.40
N ASP A 79 -15.63 -0.06 2.04
CA ASP A 79 -14.93 0.44 0.84
C ASP A 79 -14.86 1.98 0.77
N ASP A 80 -14.73 2.64 1.93
CA ASP A 80 -14.62 4.10 2.00
C ASP A 80 -13.20 4.58 1.70
N LEU A 81 -13.11 5.78 1.13
CA LEU A 81 -11.81 6.41 0.90
C LEU A 81 -11.25 6.98 2.20
N VAL A 82 -9.93 6.96 2.32
CA VAL A 82 -9.21 7.48 3.49
C VAL A 82 -8.95 8.98 3.31
N PRO A 83 -9.20 9.82 4.32
CA PRO A 83 -8.83 11.23 4.23
C PRO A 83 -7.33 11.42 4.07
N PHE A 84 -6.90 12.15 3.03
CA PHE A 84 -5.47 12.41 2.80
C PHE A 84 -4.83 13.32 3.85
N ALA A 85 -5.63 14.09 4.57
CA ALA A 85 -5.11 14.96 5.63
C ALA A 85 -4.34 14.20 6.71
N THR A 86 -4.59 12.90 6.87
CA THR A 86 -3.89 12.05 7.84
C THR A 86 -2.50 11.64 7.36
N MET A 87 -2.16 11.88 6.09
CA MET A 87 -0.88 11.49 5.50
C MET A 87 0.20 12.55 5.64
N ALA A 88 -0.15 13.79 5.97
CA ALA A 88 0.74 14.95 5.85
C ALA A 88 1.71 15.14 7.02
N LYS A 89 1.75 14.24 8.00
CA LYS A 89 2.49 14.44 9.25
C LYS A 89 3.81 13.67 9.34
N GLY A 90 4.23 13.03 8.26
CA GLY A 90 5.47 12.27 8.26
C GLY A 90 6.71 13.15 8.08
N ILE A 91 7.84 12.68 8.61
CA ILE A 91 9.15 13.29 8.38
C ILE A 91 9.73 12.91 7.00
N ILE A 92 9.05 12.03 6.28
CA ILE A 92 9.48 11.57 4.96
C ILE A 92 8.84 12.47 3.90
N THR A 93 9.68 13.14 3.11
CA THR A 93 9.19 13.92 1.97
C THR A 93 9.00 13.00 0.77
N VAL A 94 7.76 12.88 0.31
CA VAL A 94 7.43 12.06 -0.85
C VAL A 94 6.64 12.91 -1.84
N SER A 95 7.12 12.97 -3.08
CA SER A 95 6.49 13.76 -4.14
C SER A 95 5.71 12.92 -5.15
N LEU A 96 5.72 11.61 -5.00
CA LEU A 96 5.04 10.69 -5.91
C LEU A 96 3.52 10.91 -5.89
N PRO A 97 2.86 11.04 -7.05
CA PRO A 97 1.39 11.08 -7.11
C PRO A 97 0.77 9.85 -6.44
N PHE A 98 -0.18 10.09 -5.55
CA PHE A 98 -0.81 9.06 -4.75
C PHE A 98 -2.32 9.32 -4.73
N VAL A 99 -3.08 8.43 -5.34
CA VAL A 99 -4.53 8.55 -5.46
C VAL A 99 -5.21 7.34 -4.86
N GLN A 100 -6.46 7.49 -4.50
CA GLN A 100 -7.27 6.39 -3.98
C GLN A 100 -8.35 6.01 -4.98
N MET A 101 -8.70 4.72 -4.97
CA MET A 101 -9.80 4.19 -5.77
C MET A 101 -10.57 3.18 -4.93
N LYS A 102 -11.89 3.23 -5.00
CA LYS A 102 -12.71 2.21 -4.34
C LYS A 102 -12.49 0.86 -5.00
N ARG A 103 -12.49 -0.20 -4.20
CA ARG A 103 -12.37 -1.57 -4.69
C ARG A 103 -13.40 -1.87 -5.77
N ALA A 104 -14.65 -1.48 -5.56
CA ALA A 104 -15.71 -1.70 -6.54
C ALA A 104 -15.41 -1.06 -7.89
N THR A 105 -14.78 0.13 -7.89
CA THR A 105 -14.38 0.80 -9.12
C THR A 105 -13.28 0.02 -9.84
N LEU A 106 -12.27 -0.43 -9.10
CA LEU A 106 -11.19 -1.23 -9.68
C LEU A 106 -11.72 -2.53 -10.28
N GLU A 107 -12.59 -3.22 -9.58
CA GLU A 107 -13.20 -4.46 -10.07
C GLU A 107 -13.93 -4.26 -11.40
N THR A 108 -14.62 -3.12 -11.54
CA THR A 108 -15.28 -2.76 -12.80
C THR A 108 -14.27 -2.57 -13.94
N ILE A 109 -13.13 -1.94 -13.67
CA ILE A 109 -12.08 -1.69 -14.66
C ILE A 109 -11.42 -3.00 -15.11
N LEU A 110 -11.25 -3.95 -14.20
CA LEU A 110 -10.54 -5.20 -14.47
C LEU A 110 -11.41 -6.27 -15.13
N GLN A 111 -12.69 -6.04 -15.29
CA GLN A 111 -13.59 -6.98 -15.95
C GLN A 111 -13.37 -7.06 -17.47
#